data_989a7088fb39fb8f3e15283e71ed37b9
#
_entry.id   989a7088fb39fb8f3e15283e71ed37b9
#
_cell.length_a   1.000
_cell.length_b   1.000
_cell.length_c   1.000
_cell.angle_alpha   90.00
_cell.angle_beta   90.00
_cell.angle_gamma   90.00
#
_symmetry.space_group_name_H-M   'P 1'
#
loop_
_entity.id
_entity.type
_entity.pdbx_description
1 polymer ?
#
loop_
_entity_poly.entity_id
_entity_poly.type
_entity_poly.pdbx_seq_one_letter_code
_entity_poly.pdbx_strand_id
1 'polypeptide(L)'
;VAPRHAGSQRRHRFVRRALTGLLTLVVCAGIVLFLTTSHAYISTPSMYPTIPPGSMVFIESQHTYHVGEVIEFKGNGLLWVHRLIKIEPNGSLVTKGDNPQSTPDIFVPPRTMNDIVGSIVVSVPYLGFPELIAHDPSYGLSWLRAELGLTGKLVVLALVAVICALLVIRKRRPADAGSQGRQAAPAGTAPSMSNSDA
;
A
#
# COMPACT_ATOMS: atom_id res chain seq x y z
N VAL A 1 -22.20 47.26 -3.75
CA VAL A 1 -20.93 46.50 -3.69
C VAL A 1 -21.31 45.03 -3.65
N ALA A 2 -21.08 44.30 -4.73
CA ALA A 2 -21.44 42.90 -4.86
C ALA A 2 -20.36 41.98 -4.21
N PRO A 3 -20.72 40.88 -3.53
CA PRO A 3 -19.77 40.04 -2.83
C PRO A 3 -18.98 39.15 -3.82
N ARG A 4 -17.66 39.38 -3.91
CA ARG A 4 -16.68 38.62 -4.74
C ARG A 4 -16.29 37.22 -4.20
N HIS A 5 -16.98 36.68 -3.17
CA HIS A 5 -16.55 35.46 -2.48
C HIS A 5 -17.13 34.13 -2.99
N ALA A 6 -18.13 34.12 -3.88
CA ALA A 6 -18.80 32.89 -4.32
C ALA A 6 -17.96 32.04 -5.30
N GLY A 7 -17.07 32.67 -6.06
CA GLY A 7 -16.25 31.98 -7.08
C GLY A 7 -15.11 31.08 -6.47
N SER A 8 -14.50 31.54 -5.36
CA SER A 8 -13.39 30.85 -4.71
C SER A 8 -13.82 29.50 -4.11
N GLN A 9 -14.98 29.48 -3.44
CA GLN A 9 -15.48 28.24 -2.81
C GLN A 9 -15.89 27.13 -3.82
N ARG A 10 -16.41 27.56 -4.99
CA ARG A 10 -16.75 26.61 -6.08
C ARG A 10 -15.48 25.99 -6.66
N ARG A 11 -14.41 26.77 -6.87
CA ARG A 11 -13.12 26.31 -7.40
C ARG A 11 -12.45 25.32 -6.42
N HIS A 12 -12.42 25.60 -5.12
CA HIS A 12 -11.86 24.71 -4.12
C HIS A 12 -12.63 23.37 -4.02
N ARG A 13 -13.95 23.39 -4.13
CA ARG A 13 -14.77 22.16 -4.16
C ARG A 13 -14.51 21.33 -5.40
N PHE A 14 -14.38 21.96 -6.57
CA PHE A 14 -14.06 21.29 -7.82
C PHE A 14 -12.66 20.65 -7.77
N VAL A 15 -11.64 21.40 -7.38
CA VAL A 15 -10.25 20.89 -7.25
C VAL A 15 -10.19 19.72 -6.26
N ARG A 16 -10.86 19.83 -5.11
CA ARG A 16 -10.89 18.75 -4.13
C ARG A 16 -11.55 17.48 -4.68
N ARG A 17 -12.66 17.62 -5.43
CA ARG A 17 -13.34 16.48 -6.06
C ARG A 17 -12.48 15.85 -7.15
N ALA A 18 -11.81 16.65 -7.97
CA ALA A 18 -10.89 16.19 -9.00
C ALA A 18 -9.69 15.42 -8.40
N LEU A 19 -9.08 15.98 -7.35
CA LEU A 19 -8.00 15.30 -6.62
C LEU A 19 -8.44 13.99 -5.96
N THR A 20 -9.62 13.96 -5.35
CA THR A 20 -10.16 12.72 -4.77
C THR A 20 -10.44 11.69 -5.86
N GLY A 21 -11.04 12.10 -7.00
CA GLY A 21 -11.27 11.20 -8.12
C GLY A 21 -9.98 10.63 -8.71
N LEU A 22 -8.97 11.49 -8.90
CA LEU A 22 -7.65 11.06 -9.36
C LEU A 22 -6.98 10.07 -8.38
N LEU A 23 -7.02 10.39 -7.09
CA LEU A 23 -6.46 9.50 -6.07
C LEU A 23 -7.18 8.13 -6.06
N THR A 24 -8.51 8.13 -6.13
CA THR A 24 -9.30 6.90 -6.21
C THR A 24 -8.93 6.09 -7.45
N LEU A 25 -8.79 6.74 -8.61
CA LEU A 25 -8.38 6.09 -9.85
C LEU A 25 -7.00 5.44 -9.72
N VAL A 26 -6.01 6.16 -9.16
CA VAL A 26 -4.65 5.64 -8.93
C VAL A 26 -4.65 4.46 -7.97
N VAL A 27 -5.42 4.54 -6.89
CA VAL A 27 -5.55 3.44 -5.93
C VAL A 27 -6.19 2.21 -6.58
N CYS A 28 -7.30 2.40 -7.32
CA CYS A 28 -7.95 1.29 -8.02
C CYS A 28 -7.03 0.65 -9.08
N ALA A 29 -6.32 1.46 -9.86
CA ALA A 29 -5.35 0.96 -10.84
C ALA A 29 -4.22 0.19 -10.16
N GLY A 30 -3.70 0.68 -9.02
CA GLY A 30 -2.70 -0.02 -8.22
C GLY A 30 -3.19 -1.37 -7.68
N ILE A 31 -4.43 -1.42 -7.19
CA ILE A 31 -5.05 -2.67 -6.73
C ILE A 31 -5.21 -3.66 -7.90
N VAL A 32 -5.71 -3.22 -9.05
CA VAL A 32 -5.86 -4.09 -10.23
C VAL A 32 -4.51 -4.63 -10.66
N LEU A 33 -3.48 -3.77 -10.77
CA LEU A 33 -2.13 -4.18 -11.11
C LEU A 33 -1.59 -5.21 -10.11
N PHE A 34 -1.76 -4.97 -8.81
CA PHE A 34 -1.34 -5.90 -7.76
C PHE A 34 -2.04 -7.27 -7.89
N LEU A 35 -3.36 -7.29 -8.12
CA LEU A 35 -4.13 -8.53 -8.25
C LEU A 35 -3.84 -9.32 -9.54
N THR A 36 -3.34 -8.65 -10.58
CA THR A 36 -3.06 -9.29 -11.89
C THR A 36 -1.60 -9.69 -12.07
N THR A 37 -0.70 -9.23 -11.21
CA THR A 37 0.74 -9.51 -11.31
C THR A 37 1.13 -10.65 -10.38
N SER A 38 1.98 -11.58 -10.86
CA SER A 38 2.59 -12.59 -9.99
C SER A 38 3.55 -11.92 -9.02
N HIS A 39 3.40 -12.20 -7.74
CA HIS A 39 4.24 -11.62 -6.68
C HIS A 39 4.49 -12.62 -5.57
N ALA A 40 5.59 -12.40 -4.83
CA ALA A 40 5.95 -13.16 -3.65
C ALA A 40 6.55 -12.23 -2.59
N TYR A 41 6.51 -12.62 -1.32
CA TYR A 41 7.22 -11.91 -0.26
C TYR A 41 8.50 -12.64 0.10
N ILE A 42 9.52 -11.89 0.45
CA ILE A 42 10.82 -12.44 0.86
C ILE A 42 10.82 -12.66 2.37
N SER A 43 10.96 -13.93 2.77
CA SER A 43 10.94 -14.33 4.17
C SER A 43 12.33 -14.54 4.78
N THR A 44 13.37 -14.70 3.97
CA THR A 44 14.72 -15.05 4.46
C THR A 44 15.76 -13.98 4.08
N PRO A 45 16.87 -13.89 4.81
CA PRO A 45 17.93 -12.92 4.51
C PRO A 45 18.91 -13.39 3.42
N SER A 46 18.62 -14.47 2.69
CA SER A 46 19.53 -15.04 1.69
C SER A 46 19.88 -14.07 0.56
N MET A 47 18.96 -13.13 0.26
CA MET A 47 19.15 -12.08 -0.77
C MET A 47 19.58 -10.72 -0.18
N TYR A 48 19.80 -10.62 1.13
CA TYR A 48 20.28 -9.38 1.75
C TYR A 48 21.72 -9.07 1.36
N PRO A 49 22.11 -7.80 1.08
CA PRO A 49 21.31 -6.59 1.21
C PRO A 49 20.46 -6.22 -0.04
N THR A 50 20.60 -6.93 -1.15
CA THR A 50 19.94 -6.59 -2.43
C THR A 50 18.43 -6.60 -2.30
N ILE A 51 17.88 -7.64 -1.68
CA ILE A 51 16.46 -7.78 -1.39
C ILE A 51 16.31 -8.18 0.08
N PRO A 52 15.98 -7.24 0.97
CA PRO A 52 15.83 -7.53 2.39
C PRO A 52 14.56 -8.34 2.67
N PRO A 53 14.52 -9.11 3.77
CA PRO A 53 13.29 -9.74 4.24
C PRO A 53 12.16 -8.72 4.44
N GLY A 54 10.93 -9.12 4.18
CA GLY A 54 9.78 -8.21 4.19
C GLY A 54 9.62 -7.39 2.91
N SER A 55 10.48 -7.60 1.91
CA SER A 55 10.24 -7.07 0.57
C SER A 55 9.17 -7.88 -0.15
N MET A 56 8.40 -7.21 -1.01
CA MET A 56 7.58 -7.87 -2.01
C MET A 56 8.27 -7.79 -3.36
N VAL A 57 8.34 -8.90 -4.06
CA VAL A 57 8.95 -9.02 -5.39
C VAL A 57 7.87 -9.31 -6.42
N PHE A 58 7.99 -8.68 -7.59
CA PHE A 58 7.11 -8.91 -8.73
C PHE A 58 7.85 -9.73 -9.76
N ILE A 59 7.16 -10.75 -10.27
CA ILE A 59 7.73 -11.85 -11.03
C ILE A 59 7.15 -11.82 -12.44
N GLU A 60 8.02 -11.90 -13.44
CA GLU A 60 7.63 -12.01 -14.84
C GLU A 60 8.17 -13.32 -15.41
N SER A 61 7.28 -14.12 -15.99
CA SER A 61 7.66 -15.34 -16.71
C SER A 61 8.25 -14.97 -18.08
N GLN A 62 9.41 -15.52 -18.38
CA GLN A 62 10.14 -15.28 -19.63
C GLN A 62 10.42 -16.61 -20.34
N HIS A 63 10.72 -16.53 -21.64
CA HIS A 63 11.13 -17.71 -22.41
C HIS A 63 12.61 -18.04 -22.27
N THR A 64 13.42 -17.05 -21.85
CA THR A 64 14.88 -17.18 -21.73
C THR A 64 15.36 -16.45 -20.50
N TYR A 65 16.26 -17.06 -19.74
CA TYR A 65 16.86 -16.49 -18.53
C TYR A 65 18.37 -16.43 -18.68
N HIS A 66 19.00 -15.42 -18.11
CA HIS A 66 20.42 -15.15 -18.26
C HIS A 66 21.14 -15.18 -16.91
N VAL A 67 22.41 -15.56 -16.96
CA VAL A 67 23.30 -15.46 -15.79
C VAL A 67 23.34 -13.99 -15.32
N GLY A 68 23.18 -13.82 -14.01
CA GLY A 68 23.08 -12.51 -13.36
C GLY A 68 21.66 -12.11 -12.97
N GLU A 69 20.63 -12.71 -13.55
CA GLU A 69 19.24 -12.43 -13.17
C GLU A 69 18.89 -13.02 -11.81
N VAL A 70 18.02 -12.33 -11.09
CA VAL A 70 17.37 -12.88 -9.89
C VAL A 70 16.12 -13.59 -10.35
N ILE A 71 16.02 -14.87 -10.05
CA ILE A 71 14.94 -15.73 -10.50
C ILE A 71 14.20 -16.34 -9.31
N GLU A 72 12.88 -16.55 -9.48
CA GLU A 72 12.11 -17.44 -8.63
C GLU A 72 12.05 -18.82 -9.30
N PHE A 73 12.34 -19.85 -8.53
CA PHE A 73 12.33 -21.23 -9.02
C PHE A 73 11.85 -22.23 -7.96
N LYS A 74 11.39 -23.37 -8.42
CA LYS A 74 10.94 -24.47 -7.57
C LYS A 74 12.12 -25.32 -7.10
N GLY A 75 12.27 -25.53 -5.79
CA GLY A 75 13.32 -26.35 -5.22
C GLY A 75 12.86 -27.06 -3.94
N ASN A 76 12.96 -28.40 -3.89
CA ASN A 76 12.62 -29.20 -2.72
C ASN A 76 11.21 -28.93 -2.15
N GLY A 77 10.22 -28.72 -3.02
CA GLY A 77 8.83 -28.40 -2.63
C GLY A 77 8.59 -26.96 -2.20
N LEU A 78 9.59 -26.10 -2.26
CA LEU A 78 9.52 -24.68 -1.91
C LEU A 78 9.80 -23.79 -3.12
N LEU A 79 9.41 -22.53 -3.02
CA LEU A 79 9.82 -21.47 -3.93
C LEU A 79 11.06 -20.78 -3.37
N TRP A 80 12.05 -20.58 -4.23
CA TRP A 80 13.33 -19.96 -3.91
C TRP A 80 13.54 -18.74 -4.79
N VAL A 81 14.04 -17.67 -4.21
CA VAL A 81 14.43 -16.45 -4.94
C VAL A 81 15.93 -16.26 -4.76
N HIS A 82 16.71 -16.60 -5.78
CA HIS A 82 18.16 -16.44 -5.78
C HIS A 82 18.67 -15.94 -7.12
N ARG A 83 19.93 -15.56 -7.17
CA ARG A 83 20.58 -15.12 -8.41
C ARG A 83 21.10 -16.32 -9.18
N LEU A 84 20.81 -16.36 -10.48
CA LEU A 84 21.36 -17.34 -11.42
C LEU A 84 22.83 -16.97 -11.67
N ILE A 85 23.77 -17.77 -11.16
CA ILE A 85 25.21 -17.48 -11.28
C ILE A 85 25.90 -18.29 -12.37
N LYS A 86 25.31 -19.42 -12.80
CA LYS A 86 25.86 -20.26 -13.86
C LYS A 86 24.78 -21.15 -14.45
N ILE A 87 24.93 -21.45 -15.74
CA ILE A 87 24.21 -22.51 -16.43
C ILE A 87 25.24 -23.52 -16.89
N GLU A 88 25.14 -24.75 -16.40
CA GLU A 88 26.08 -25.82 -16.75
C GLU A 88 25.81 -26.35 -18.17
N PRO A 89 26.80 -26.97 -18.82
CA PRO A 89 26.62 -27.51 -20.19
C PRO A 89 25.50 -28.55 -20.32
N ASN A 90 25.15 -29.24 -19.23
CA ASN A 90 24.05 -30.19 -19.17
C ASN A 90 22.67 -29.52 -18.92
N GLY A 91 22.61 -28.21 -18.90
CA GLY A 91 21.40 -27.43 -18.65
C GLY A 91 21.03 -27.26 -17.18
N SER A 92 21.85 -27.74 -16.25
CA SER A 92 21.63 -27.53 -14.81
C SER A 92 21.92 -26.08 -14.42
N LEU A 93 21.09 -25.56 -13.52
CA LEU A 93 21.22 -24.21 -12.98
C LEU A 93 22.04 -24.23 -11.69
N VAL A 94 22.93 -23.26 -11.55
CA VAL A 94 23.59 -22.94 -10.30
C VAL A 94 23.12 -21.57 -9.87
N THR A 95 22.45 -21.53 -8.73
CA THR A 95 21.92 -20.31 -8.11
C THR A 95 22.62 -20.02 -6.79
N LYS A 96 22.54 -18.78 -6.33
CA LYS A 96 23.12 -18.36 -5.05
C LYS A 96 22.35 -17.14 -4.53
N GLY A 97 22.13 -17.09 -3.22
CA GLY A 97 21.67 -15.86 -2.56
C GLY A 97 22.74 -14.76 -2.61
N ASP A 98 22.31 -13.51 -2.69
CA ASP A 98 23.22 -12.35 -2.70
C ASP A 98 23.88 -12.07 -1.35
N ASN A 99 23.41 -12.70 -0.28
CA ASN A 99 24.03 -12.58 1.02
C ASN A 99 25.49 -13.11 0.95
N PRO A 100 26.49 -12.33 1.44
CA PRO A 100 27.88 -12.75 1.44
C PRO A 100 28.12 -14.11 2.12
N GLN A 101 27.28 -14.49 3.07
CA GLN A 101 27.37 -15.77 3.78
C GLN A 101 26.68 -16.93 3.02
N SER A 102 25.93 -16.64 1.96
CA SER A 102 25.30 -17.70 1.14
C SER A 102 26.36 -18.45 0.33
N THR A 103 26.17 -19.74 0.19
CA THR A 103 26.92 -20.59 -0.73
C THR A 103 26.08 -20.89 -1.97
N PRO A 104 26.68 -21.34 -3.08
CA PRO A 104 25.91 -21.85 -4.21
C PRO A 104 24.95 -22.95 -3.78
N ASP A 105 23.74 -22.92 -4.35
CA ASP A 105 22.70 -23.88 -4.01
C ASP A 105 23.00 -25.26 -4.59
N ILE A 106 22.78 -26.28 -3.80
CA ILE A 106 22.92 -27.67 -4.21
C ILE A 106 21.54 -28.33 -4.12
N PHE A 107 20.97 -28.69 -5.28
CA PHE A 107 19.70 -29.40 -5.36
C PHE A 107 19.88 -30.81 -5.92
N VAL A 108 19.11 -31.76 -5.38
CA VAL A 108 19.08 -33.14 -5.89
C VAL A 108 17.60 -33.50 -6.13
N PRO A 109 17.19 -33.70 -7.40
CA PRO A 109 17.98 -33.52 -8.64
C PRO A 109 18.33 -32.04 -8.90
N PRO A 110 19.36 -31.78 -9.73
CA PRO A 110 19.71 -30.42 -10.13
C PRO A 110 18.55 -29.69 -10.78
N ARG A 111 18.46 -28.37 -10.61
CA ARG A 111 17.42 -27.54 -11.19
C ARG A 111 17.73 -27.23 -12.64
N THR A 112 16.69 -27.06 -13.45
CA THR A 112 16.76 -26.77 -14.86
C THR A 112 15.89 -25.53 -15.20
N MET A 113 15.93 -25.07 -16.44
CA MET A 113 15.09 -23.96 -16.90
C MET A 113 13.59 -24.19 -16.64
N ASN A 114 13.14 -25.45 -16.66
CA ASN A 114 11.74 -25.81 -16.42
C ASN A 114 11.29 -25.61 -14.95
N ASP A 115 12.24 -25.50 -14.03
CA ASP A 115 11.95 -25.25 -12.63
C ASP A 115 11.76 -23.75 -12.33
N ILE A 116 12.15 -22.86 -13.28
CA ILE A 116 12.03 -21.42 -13.12
C ILE A 116 10.56 -21.01 -13.26
N VAL A 117 10.08 -20.21 -12.33
CA VAL A 117 8.75 -19.58 -12.35
C VAL A 117 8.80 -18.26 -13.11
N GLY A 118 9.85 -17.47 -12.88
CA GLY A 118 10.06 -16.20 -13.54
C GLY A 118 11.27 -15.45 -13.03
N SER A 119 11.58 -14.31 -13.63
CA SER A 119 12.59 -13.38 -13.13
C SER A 119 11.96 -12.27 -12.30
N ILE A 120 12.73 -11.76 -11.34
CA ILE A 120 12.31 -10.64 -10.50
C ILE A 120 12.54 -9.34 -11.26
N VAL A 121 11.45 -8.66 -11.64
CA VAL A 121 11.51 -7.38 -12.38
C VAL A 121 11.51 -6.17 -11.47
N VAL A 122 10.83 -6.27 -10.32
CA VAL A 122 10.74 -5.20 -9.32
C VAL A 122 10.77 -5.80 -7.93
N SER A 123 11.48 -5.14 -7.02
CA SER A 123 11.45 -5.41 -5.59
C SER A 123 11.04 -4.15 -4.85
N VAL A 124 10.01 -4.24 -4.01
CA VAL A 124 9.51 -3.14 -3.19
C VAL A 124 9.75 -3.46 -1.72
N PRO A 125 10.74 -2.80 -1.08
CA PRO A 125 11.00 -2.99 0.34
C PRO A 125 9.77 -2.69 1.19
N TYR A 126 9.64 -3.40 2.30
CA TYR A 126 8.58 -3.24 3.31
C TYR A 126 7.16 -3.65 2.88
N LEU A 127 6.86 -3.75 1.59
CA LEU A 127 5.50 -4.07 1.11
C LEU A 127 5.07 -5.51 1.45
N GLY A 128 6.01 -6.43 1.63
CA GLY A 128 5.77 -7.83 2.02
C GLY A 128 5.64 -8.07 3.53
N PHE A 129 5.90 -7.06 4.38
CA PHE A 129 5.80 -7.24 5.84
C PHE A 129 4.41 -7.66 6.35
N PRO A 130 3.28 -7.15 5.83
CA PRO A 130 1.99 -7.62 6.28
C PRO A 130 1.82 -9.13 6.14
N GLU A 131 2.29 -9.70 5.04
CA GLU A 131 2.22 -11.13 4.76
C GLU A 131 3.25 -11.92 5.58
N LEU A 132 4.49 -11.42 5.67
CA LEU A 132 5.53 -12.01 6.53
C LEU A 132 5.09 -12.05 7.99
N ILE A 133 4.49 -10.98 8.53
CA ILE A 133 3.98 -10.92 9.89
C ILE A 133 2.78 -11.84 10.08
N ALA A 134 1.92 -11.98 9.07
CA ALA A 134 0.78 -12.90 9.12
C ALA A 134 1.23 -14.37 9.23
N HIS A 135 2.35 -14.73 8.57
CA HIS A 135 2.91 -16.10 8.61
C HIS A 135 3.79 -16.35 9.84
N ASP A 136 4.66 -15.41 10.17
CA ASP A 136 5.52 -15.47 11.36
C ASP A 136 5.59 -14.09 12.03
N PRO A 137 4.68 -13.84 12.98
CA PRO A 137 4.61 -12.54 13.66
C PRO A 137 5.90 -12.15 14.40
N SER A 138 6.56 -13.11 15.02
CA SER A 138 7.78 -12.86 15.82
C SER A 138 8.94 -12.45 14.93
N TYR A 139 9.17 -13.20 13.88
CA TYR A 139 10.22 -12.97 12.91
C TYR A 139 9.96 -11.69 12.10
N GLY A 140 8.76 -11.55 11.54
CA GLY A 140 8.38 -10.36 10.76
C GLY A 140 8.49 -9.06 11.55
N LEU A 141 8.02 -9.04 12.81
CA LEU A 141 8.15 -7.86 13.67
C LEU A 141 9.60 -7.57 14.08
N SER A 142 10.43 -8.61 14.27
CA SER A 142 11.85 -8.40 14.59
C SER A 142 12.60 -7.72 13.45
N TRP A 143 12.39 -8.19 12.22
CA TRP A 143 12.95 -7.58 11.02
C TRP A 143 12.42 -6.17 10.78
N LEU A 144 11.11 -5.97 10.88
CA LEU A 144 10.51 -4.64 10.73
C LEU A 144 11.09 -3.65 11.75
N ARG A 145 11.29 -4.06 12.99
CA ARG A 145 11.92 -3.22 14.04
C ARG A 145 13.38 -2.91 13.72
N ALA A 146 14.12 -3.86 13.17
CA ALA A 146 15.52 -3.68 12.79
C ALA A 146 15.65 -2.68 11.63
N GLU A 147 14.86 -2.87 10.59
CA GLU A 147 14.88 -2.03 9.38
C GLU A 147 14.37 -0.61 9.63
N LEU A 148 13.31 -0.44 10.42
CA LEU A 148 12.76 0.90 10.70
C LEU A 148 13.73 1.78 11.49
N GLY A 149 14.69 1.21 12.23
CA GLY A 149 15.62 2.00 13.03
C GLY A 149 14.93 3.05 13.92
N LEU A 150 15.67 4.08 14.35
CA LEU A 150 15.10 5.20 15.12
C LEU A 150 14.26 6.13 14.23
N THR A 151 14.76 6.42 13.04
CA THR A 151 14.09 7.34 12.07
C THR A 151 12.74 6.79 11.60
N GLY A 152 12.66 5.51 11.27
CA GLY A 152 11.39 4.89 10.87
C GLY A 152 10.37 4.87 11.99
N LYS A 153 10.79 4.62 13.24
CA LYS A 153 9.90 4.70 14.41
C LYS A 153 9.33 6.10 14.60
N LEU A 154 10.15 7.14 14.41
CA LEU A 154 9.69 8.53 14.51
C LEU A 154 8.70 8.88 13.37
N VAL A 155 8.93 8.41 12.16
CA VAL A 155 8.01 8.59 11.03
C VAL A 155 6.67 7.91 11.30
N VAL A 156 6.66 6.66 11.78
CA VAL A 156 5.42 5.94 12.13
C VAL A 156 4.68 6.67 13.24
N LEU A 157 5.37 7.12 14.29
CA LEU A 157 4.77 7.90 15.38
C LEU A 157 4.16 9.21 14.87
N ALA A 158 4.86 9.93 13.98
CA ALA A 158 4.36 11.15 13.38
C ALA A 158 3.09 10.90 12.55
N LEU A 159 3.07 9.84 11.74
CA LEU A 159 1.90 9.45 10.95
C LEU A 159 0.70 9.09 11.84
N VAL A 160 0.93 8.31 12.90
CA VAL A 160 -0.11 7.97 13.88
C VAL A 160 -0.65 9.23 14.55
N ALA A 161 0.22 10.16 14.96
CA ALA A 161 -0.19 11.43 15.56
C ALA A 161 -1.03 12.27 14.59
N VAL A 162 -0.64 12.35 13.31
CA VAL A 162 -1.41 13.05 12.27
C VAL A 162 -2.78 12.40 12.08
N ILE A 163 -2.86 11.07 11.98
CA ILE A 163 -4.13 10.34 11.84
C ILE A 163 -5.02 10.60 13.05
N CYS A 164 -4.49 10.50 14.26
CA CYS A 164 -5.24 10.79 15.49
C CYS A 164 -5.75 12.24 15.52
N ALA A 165 -4.91 13.20 15.14
CA ALA A 165 -5.31 14.61 15.06
C ALA A 165 -6.45 14.82 14.05
N LEU A 166 -6.36 14.19 12.87
CA LEU A 166 -7.41 14.25 11.84
C LEU A 166 -8.74 13.63 12.33
N LEU A 167 -8.67 12.52 13.05
CA LEU A 167 -9.86 11.87 13.65
C LEU A 167 -10.50 12.73 14.71
N VAL A 168 -9.70 13.38 15.57
CA VAL A 168 -10.18 14.32 16.61
C VAL A 168 -10.83 15.55 15.97
N ILE A 169 -10.21 16.13 14.94
CA ILE A 169 -10.76 17.27 14.20
C ILE A 169 -12.09 16.88 13.52
N ARG A 170 -12.17 15.68 12.96
CA ARG A 170 -13.40 15.15 12.33
C ARG A 170 -14.52 15.01 13.38
N LYS A 171 -14.20 14.52 14.58
CA LYS A 171 -15.17 14.34 15.68
C LYS A 171 -15.64 15.67 16.27
N ARG A 172 -14.80 16.74 16.22
CA ARG A 172 -15.12 18.08 16.74
C ARG A 172 -15.89 18.98 15.79
N ARG A 173 -16.25 18.52 14.57
CA ARG A 173 -17.13 19.28 13.68
C ARG A 173 -18.55 19.21 14.29
N PRO A 174 -19.10 20.33 14.87
CA PRO A 174 -20.42 20.30 15.42
C PRO A 174 -21.45 20.08 14.31
N ALA A 175 -22.48 19.30 14.63
CA ALA A 175 -23.65 19.08 13.77
C ALA A 175 -24.58 20.33 13.67
N ASP A 176 -24.10 21.49 14.06
CA ASP A 176 -24.91 22.71 14.21
C ASP A 176 -24.84 23.62 12.98
N ALA A 177 -25.41 23.17 11.88
CA ALA A 177 -25.72 24.07 10.77
C ALA A 177 -27.11 23.78 10.16
N GLY A 178 -28.02 23.21 10.94
CA GLY A 178 -29.33 22.81 10.40
C GLY A 178 -30.58 23.23 11.17
N SER A 179 -30.50 23.98 12.29
CA SER A 179 -31.69 24.27 13.10
C SER A 179 -32.00 25.73 13.42
N GLN A 180 -31.40 26.71 12.71
CA GLN A 180 -31.83 28.09 12.79
C GLN A 180 -32.47 28.53 11.48
N GLY A 181 -33.73 28.24 11.29
CA GLY A 181 -34.46 28.61 10.10
C GLY A 181 -35.96 28.40 10.18
N ARG A 182 -36.50 28.23 11.38
CA ARG A 182 -37.96 28.16 11.52
C ARG A 182 -38.44 29.01 12.68
N GLN A 183 -38.18 30.34 12.63
CA GLN A 183 -38.92 31.29 13.45
C GLN A 183 -40.28 31.52 12.82
N ALA A 184 -41.32 31.24 13.63
CA ALA A 184 -42.72 31.40 13.31
C ALA A 184 -43.04 32.87 12.95
N ALA A 185 -43.85 33.04 11.95
CA ALA A 185 -44.48 34.30 11.61
C ALA A 185 -45.40 34.74 12.78
N PRO A 186 -45.49 36.05 13.12
CA PRO A 186 -46.40 36.51 14.14
C PRO A 186 -47.86 36.43 13.63
N ALA A 187 -48.72 35.88 14.49
CA ALA A 187 -50.15 35.81 14.26
C ALA A 187 -50.74 37.21 14.09
N GLY A 188 -51.41 37.41 12.97
CA GLY A 188 -52.10 38.63 12.65
C GLY A 188 -53.24 38.90 13.65
N THR A 189 -53.27 40.12 14.17
CA THR A 189 -54.33 40.70 14.96
C THR A 189 -55.62 40.73 14.13
N ALA A 190 -56.67 40.10 14.63
CA ALA A 190 -58.02 40.24 14.12
C ALA A 190 -58.63 41.59 14.56
N PRO A 191 -59.35 42.31 13.70
CA PRO A 191 -60.06 43.53 14.10
C PRO A 191 -61.31 43.19 14.88
N SER A 192 -61.51 43.87 16.03
CA SER A 192 -62.70 43.84 16.81
C SER A 192 -63.86 44.61 16.05
N MET A 193 -64.89 43.89 15.75
CA MET A 193 -66.15 44.55 15.31
C MET A 193 -66.92 44.98 16.57
N SER A 194 -66.99 46.25 16.73
CA SER A 194 -67.97 46.94 17.57
C SER A 194 -69.36 46.74 17.00
N ASN A 195 -70.24 46.22 17.81
CA ASN A 195 -71.66 46.30 17.51
C ASN A 195 -72.31 47.16 18.57
N SER A 196 -72.69 48.38 18.19
CA SER A 196 -73.62 49.21 18.92
C SER A 196 -75.00 49.07 18.23
N ASP A 197 -75.98 49.15 19.05
CA ASP A 197 -77.30 49.50 18.82
C ASP A 197 -78.44 48.46 18.92
N ALA A 198 -79.26 48.87 19.85
CA ALA A 198 -80.64 48.82 20.18
C ALA A 198 -81.14 47.83 21.20
#